data_c8e876c341540d97095faa3369ff3a78
#
_entry.id   c8e876c341540d97095faa3369ff3a78
#
_cell.length_a   1.000
_cell.length_b   1.000
_cell.length_c   1.000
_cell.angle_alpha   90.00
_cell.angle_beta   90.00
_cell.angle_gamma   90.00
#
_symmetry.space_group_name_H-M   'P 1'
#
loop_
_entity.id
_entity.type
_entity.pdbx_description
1 polymer ?
#
loop_
_entity_poly.entity_id
_entity_poly.type
_entity_poly.pdbx_seq_one_letter_code
_entity_poly.pdbx_strand_id
1 'polypeptide(L)'
;DGTAAISAKADLFSDITHLIASIPPTDLGELPLLFHQKQLVSSEKLEWAAYLSTPAVYGDRGGAFVSEADCPQPGSRRGERRLKAENSWLDALKNSSTSIQIMRLAGIYGPGRNLIDQVLGGRARIIEKQNQVFNRIHVDDIGTILMASMDRPNDGAIYNVADQEACPSGDVVRFACNLAGIDPPQPILFEVAELSEMAKSFYSECKRL
;
A
#
# COMPACT_ATOMS: atom_id res chain seq x y z
N ASP A 1 -4.21 -16.43 5.83
CA ASP A 1 -4.80 -15.17 6.31
C ASP A 1 -4.05 -14.55 7.49
N GLY A 2 -3.03 -15.24 8.01
CA GLY A 2 -2.18 -14.77 9.11
C GLY A 2 -2.83 -14.81 10.49
N THR A 3 -4.03 -15.37 10.63
CA THR A 3 -4.76 -15.40 11.91
C THR A 3 -4.26 -16.46 12.87
N ALA A 4 -3.39 -17.37 12.44
CA ALA A 4 -2.75 -18.37 13.26
C ALA A 4 -1.26 -18.51 12.91
N ALA A 5 -0.47 -18.95 13.88
CA ALA A 5 0.89 -19.38 13.61
C ALA A 5 0.89 -20.47 12.53
N ILE A 6 1.80 -20.37 11.58
CA ILE A 6 2.03 -21.46 10.64
C ILE A 6 2.47 -22.65 11.51
N SER A 7 1.67 -23.72 11.54
CA SER A 7 1.92 -24.86 12.43
C SER A 7 3.35 -25.36 12.23
N ALA A 8 4.08 -25.43 13.29
CA ALA A 8 5.50 -25.62 13.35
C ALA A 8 5.96 -26.93 12.73
N LYS A 9 6.28 -26.88 11.42
CA LYS A 9 7.53 -27.51 11.03
C LYS A 9 8.61 -26.50 11.44
N ALA A 10 9.45 -26.85 12.41
CA ALA A 10 10.44 -25.97 13.02
C ALA A 10 11.40 -25.28 12.03
N ASP A 11 11.36 -25.63 10.78
CA ASP A 11 12.28 -25.22 9.71
C ASP A 11 11.67 -24.34 8.61
N LEU A 12 10.44 -23.82 8.78
CA LEU A 12 9.83 -23.05 7.69
C LEU A 12 10.66 -21.82 7.27
N PHE A 13 11.36 -21.21 8.23
CA PHE A 13 12.17 -20.01 7.99
C PHE A 13 13.67 -20.30 7.84
N SER A 14 14.12 -21.56 7.97
CA SER A 14 15.54 -21.91 7.94
C SER A 14 16.15 -21.83 6.54
N ASP A 15 15.34 -21.92 5.50
CA ASP A 15 15.79 -21.96 4.11
C ASP A 15 15.35 -20.78 3.25
N ILE A 16 14.58 -19.84 3.82
CA ILE A 16 14.20 -18.63 3.09
C ILE A 16 15.31 -17.59 3.12
N THR A 17 15.55 -16.95 1.99
CA THR A 17 16.52 -15.85 1.85
C THR A 17 15.81 -14.49 1.72
N HIS A 18 14.58 -14.47 1.22
CA HIS A 18 13.81 -13.26 0.98
C HIS A 18 12.39 -13.39 1.53
N LEU A 19 11.86 -12.33 2.11
CA LEU A 19 10.53 -12.28 2.70
C LEU A 19 9.77 -11.04 2.23
N ILE A 20 8.53 -11.24 1.74
CA ILE A 20 7.60 -10.15 1.50
C ILE A 20 6.42 -10.30 2.46
N ALA A 21 6.27 -9.33 3.37
CA ALA A 21 5.16 -9.26 4.29
C ALA A 21 4.04 -8.35 3.74
N SER A 22 2.94 -8.96 3.27
CA SER A 22 1.79 -8.26 2.67
C SER A 22 0.51 -8.38 3.49
N ILE A 23 0.51 -9.10 4.61
CA ILE A 23 -0.65 -9.28 5.47
C ILE A 23 -0.99 -7.95 6.17
N PRO A 24 -2.26 -7.48 6.11
CA PRO A 24 -2.65 -6.26 6.80
C PRO A 24 -2.55 -6.43 8.33
N PRO A 25 -2.06 -5.41 9.06
CA PRO A 25 -2.03 -5.45 10.52
C PRO A 25 -3.45 -5.42 11.10
N THR A 26 -3.63 -6.08 12.23
CA THR A 26 -4.89 -6.15 12.98
C THR A 26 -4.83 -5.28 14.24
N ASP A 27 -5.88 -5.33 15.07
CA ASP A 27 -5.86 -4.71 16.41
C ASP A 27 -4.86 -5.40 17.35
N LEU A 28 -4.50 -6.65 17.07
CA LEU A 28 -3.46 -7.39 17.80
C LEU A 28 -2.04 -7.00 17.36
N GLY A 29 -1.90 -6.20 16.31
CA GLY A 29 -0.62 -5.79 15.74
C GLY A 29 -0.29 -6.53 14.44
N GLU A 30 1.01 -6.65 14.18
CA GLU A 30 1.58 -7.30 12.99
C GLU A 30 1.65 -8.82 13.23
N LEU A 31 0.73 -9.55 12.61
CA LEU A 31 0.58 -10.99 12.87
C LEU A 31 1.82 -11.83 12.55
N PRO A 32 2.52 -11.63 11.42
CA PRO A 32 3.76 -12.36 11.14
C PRO A 32 4.80 -12.20 12.26
N LEU A 33 5.00 -10.99 12.78
CA LEU A 33 5.91 -10.75 13.88
C LEU A 33 5.39 -11.34 15.19
N LEU A 34 4.09 -11.20 15.48
CA LEU A 34 3.50 -11.76 16.70
C LEU A 34 3.77 -13.26 16.83
N PHE A 35 3.68 -14.00 15.72
CA PHE A 35 3.82 -15.45 15.73
C PHE A 35 5.24 -15.96 15.43
N HIS A 36 6.04 -15.21 14.67
CA HIS A 36 7.25 -15.71 14.05
C HIS A 36 8.49 -14.82 14.22
N GLN A 37 8.41 -13.75 15.03
CA GLN A 37 9.53 -12.81 15.19
C GLN A 37 10.84 -13.51 15.57
N LYS A 38 10.80 -14.46 16.53
CA LYS A 38 12.00 -15.16 16.97
C LYS A 38 12.67 -15.93 15.84
N GLN A 39 11.89 -16.66 15.04
CA GLN A 39 12.40 -17.43 13.91
C GLN A 39 12.97 -16.50 12.82
N LEU A 40 12.29 -15.39 12.53
CA LEU A 40 12.73 -14.41 11.54
C LEU A 40 14.05 -13.74 11.94
N VAL A 41 14.16 -13.29 13.19
CA VAL A 41 15.37 -12.62 13.71
C VAL A 41 16.55 -13.57 13.84
N SER A 42 16.30 -14.86 14.13
CA SER A 42 17.37 -15.87 14.27
C SER A 42 17.72 -16.57 12.95
N SER A 43 17.07 -16.23 11.84
CA SER A 43 17.36 -16.84 10.54
C SER A 43 18.71 -16.34 10.01
N GLU A 44 19.68 -17.25 9.83
CA GLU A 44 20.99 -16.93 9.28
C GLU A 44 20.99 -16.76 7.75
N LYS A 45 19.92 -17.26 7.07
CA LYS A 45 19.81 -17.20 5.62
C LYS A 45 18.92 -16.06 5.11
N LEU A 46 18.13 -15.43 5.98
CA LEU A 46 17.26 -14.33 5.58
C LEU A 46 18.10 -13.06 5.35
N GLU A 47 18.28 -12.70 4.10
CA GLU A 47 19.10 -11.58 3.66
C GLU A 47 18.29 -10.29 3.48
N TRP A 48 17.04 -10.44 3.03
CA TRP A 48 16.18 -9.30 2.66
C TRP A 48 14.72 -9.51 3.08
N ALA A 49 14.11 -8.44 3.56
CA ALA A 49 12.69 -8.40 3.87
C ALA A 49 12.05 -7.09 3.38
N ALA A 50 10.81 -7.15 2.87
CA ALA A 50 10.01 -5.98 2.60
C ALA A 50 8.65 -6.07 3.28
N TYR A 51 8.26 -4.97 3.92
CA TYR A 51 6.89 -4.78 4.42
C TYR A 51 6.10 -3.90 3.47
N LEU A 52 4.97 -4.43 2.94
CA LEU A 52 4.08 -3.69 2.05
C LEU A 52 3.13 -2.82 2.87
N SER A 53 3.45 -1.54 2.94
CA SER A 53 2.71 -0.51 3.67
C SER A 53 1.82 0.34 2.74
N THR A 54 1.46 1.53 3.16
CA THR A 54 0.55 2.44 2.46
C THR A 54 0.87 3.90 2.76
N PRO A 55 0.66 4.84 1.81
CA PRO A 55 0.76 6.28 2.06
C PRO A 55 -0.26 6.83 3.08
N ALA A 56 -1.25 6.04 3.51
CA ALA A 56 -2.18 6.45 4.58
C ALA A 56 -1.47 6.79 5.90
N VAL A 57 -0.22 6.34 6.08
CA VAL A 57 0.61 6.72 7.24
C VAL A 57 0.91 8.21 7.29
N TYR A 58 0.87 8.92 6.16
CA TYR A 58 1.09 10.37 6.12
C TYR A 58 -0.13 11.19 6.58
N GLY A 59 -1.34 10.62 6.56
CA GLY A 59 -2.59 11.33 6.80
C GLY A 59 -2.97 12.30 5.68
N ASP A 60 -3.80 13.28 6.00
CA ASP A 60 -4.18 14.34 5.08
C ASP A 60 -3.10 15.43 5.00
N ARG A 61 -2.78 15.84 3.79
CA ARG A 61 -1.81 16.92 3.52
C ARG A 61 -2.40 18.04 2.65
N GLY A 62 -3.73 18.07 2.51
CA GLY A 62 -4.43 19.07 1.70
C GLY A 62 -4.01 19.07 0.24
N GLY A 63 -3.53 17.94 -0.28
CA GLY A 63 -3.03 17.80 -1.64
C GLY A 63 -1.57 18.22 -1.86
N ALA A 64 -0.82 18.54 -0.79
CA ALA A 64 0.61 18.81 -0.89
C ALA A 64 1.40 17.55 -1.27
N PHE A 65 2.58 17.73 -1.86
CA PHE A 65 3.55 16.66 -2.05
C PHE A 65 4.12 16.20 -0.72
N VAL A 66 4.33 14.89 -0.61
CA VAL A 66 5.02 14.26 0.52
C VAL A 66 6.11 13.34 0.00
N SER A 67 7.22 13.31 0.72
CA SER A 67 8.36 12.44 0.49
C SER A 67 8.54 11.47 1.66
N GLU A 68 9.45 10.54 1.54
CA GLU A 68 9.80 9.61 2.62
C GLU A 68 10.40 10.30 3.84
N ALA A 69 10.96 11.51 3.68
CA ALA A 69 11.50 12.33 4.76
C ALA A 69 10.42 13.03 5.58
N ASP A 70 9.18 13.09 5.08
CA ASP A 70 8.09 13.74 5.80
C ASP A 70 7.60 12.86 6.96
N CYS A 71 7.40 13.51 8.11
CA CYS A 71 6.94 12.85 9.32
C CYS A 71 5.53 12.26 9.12
N PRO A 72 5.30 10.95 9.37
CA PRO A 72 3.98 10.35 9.33
C PRO A 72 3.03 10.99 10.35
N GLN A 73 1.78 11.26 9.92
CA GLN A 73 0.72 11.83 10.74
C GLN A 73 -0.62 11.18 10.36
N PRO A 74 -0.81 9.87 10.60
CA PRO A 74 -2.00 9.17 10.18
C PRO A 74 -3.27 9.76 10.80
N GLY A 75 -4.26 10.05 9.96
CA GLY A 75 -5.56 10.58 10.37
C GLY A 75 -6.63 9.49 10.55
N SER A 76 -6.29 8.23 10.31
CA SER A 76 -7.21 7.11 10.37
C SER A 76 -6.64 5.96 11.18
N ARG A 77 -7.52 5.18 11.85
CA ARG A 77 -7.14 3.96 12.58
C ARG A 77 -6.35 2.98 11.69
N ARG A 78 -6.68 2.91 10.40
CA ARG A 78 -5.95 2.09 9.44
C ARG A 78 -4.52 2.61 9.23
N GLY A 79 -4.35 3.90 9.06
CA GLY A 79 -3.02 4.54 8.94
C GLY A 79 -2.18 4.35 10.20
N GLU A 80 -2.77 4.53 11.38
CA GLU A 80 -2.10 4.32 12.68
C GLU A 80 -1.59 2.88 12.83
N ARG A 81 -2.44 1.88 12.51
CA ARG A 81 -2.02 0.47 12.56
C ARG A 81 -0.88 0.19 11.59
N ARG A 82 -0.93 0.76 10.39
CA ARG A 82 0.15 0.60 9.39
C ARG A 82 1.44 1.22 9.86
N LEU A 83 1.41 2.42 10.42
CA LEU A 83 2.61 3.06 10.98
C LEU A 83 3.21 2.25 12.14
N LYS A 84 2.38 1.72 13.03
CA LYS A 84 2.85 0.81 14.09
C LYS A 84 3.49 -0.44 13.51
N ALA A 85 2.93 -1.01 12.45
CA ALA A 85 3.48 -2.18 11.79
C ALA A 85 4.84 -1.87 11.12
N GLU A 86 4.97 -0.73 10.42
CA GLU A 86 6.26 -0.28 9.88
C GLU A 86 7.34 -0.24 10.96
N ASN A 87 7.06 0.44 12.08
CA ASN A 87 7.99 0.53 13.20
C ASN A 87 8.31 -0.84 13.81
N SER A 88 7.29 -1.73 13.93
CA SER A 88 7.51 -3.08 14.45
C SER A 88 8.45 -3.90 13.59
N TRP A 89 8.34 -3.81 12.25
CA TRP A 89 9.25 -4.48 11.32
C TRP A 89 10.67 -3.92 11.39
N LEU A 90 10.81 -2.60 11.38
CA LEU A 90 12.11 -1.93 11.51
C LEU A 90 12.79 -2.29 12.83
N ASP A 91 12.07 -2.24 13.95
CA ASP A 91 12.62 -2.55 15.27
C ASP A 91 12.97 -4.03 15.42
N ALA A 92 12.14 -4.93 14.87
CA ALA A 92 12.36 -6.36 14.98
C ALA A 92 13.65 -6.81 14.29
N LEU A 93 13.97 -6.23 13.12
CA LEU A 93 15.11 -6.65 12.31
C LEU A 93 16.35 -5.73 12.44
N LYS A 94 16.27 -4.63 13.20
CA LYS A 94 17.30 -3.60 13.35
C LYS A 94 18.70 -4.15 13.66
N ASN A 95 18.79 -5.24 14.42
CA ASN A 95 20.07 -5.83 14.85
C ASN A 95 20.28 -7.23 14.24
N SER A 96 19.52 -7.58 13.21
CA SER A 96 19.72 -8.82 12.45
C SER A 96 20.62 -8.57 11.23
N SER A 97 21.02 -9.64 10.55
CA SER A 97 21.70 -9.55 9.25
C SER A 97 20.76 -9.25 8.08
N THR A 98 19.44 -9.25 8.33
CA THR A 98 18.41 -9.05 7.32
C THR A 98 18.22 -7.58 7.02
N SER A 99 18.36 -7.16 5.76
CA SER A 99 17.98 -5.82 5.32
C SER A 99 16.45 -5.71 5.23
N ILE A 100 15.85 -4.83 6.05
CA ILE A 100 14.41 -4.55 6.03
C ILE A 100 14.10 -3.26 5.29
N GLN A 101 13.09 -3.26 4.42
CA GLN A 101 12.64 -2.10 3.69
C GLN A 101 11.12 -1.95 3.75
N ILE A 102 10.64 -0.72 3.80
CA ILE A 102 9.21 -0.39 3.86
C ILE A 102 8.76 0.15 2.51
N MET A 103 7.76 -0.49 1.89
CA MET A 103 7.17 -0.08 0.62
C MET A 103 5.79 0.52 0.85
N ARG A 104 5.65 1.84 0.80
CA ARG A 104 4.38 2.57 0.92
C ARG A 104 3.68 2.59 -0.43
N LEU A 105 2.90 1.53 -0.71
CA LEU A 105 2.22 1.33 -2.00
C LEU A 105 1.01 2.25 -2.15
N ALA A 106 0.95 2.99 -3.24
CA ALA A 106 -0.21 3.75 -3.68
C ALA A 106 -1.39 2.84 -4.06
N GLY A 107 -2.46 3.39 -4.61
CA GLY A 107 -3.62 2.63 -5.05
C GLY A 107 -3.27 1.66 -6.18
N ILE A 108 -3.27 0.36 -5.91
CA ILE A 108 -2.84 -0.68 -6.85
C ILE A 108 -3.88 -0.88 -7.94
N TYR A 109 -3.43 -0.91 -9.20
CA TYR A 109 -4.24 -1.30 -10.36
C TYR A 109 -3.49 -2.29 -11.26
N GLY A 110 -4.22 -2.92 -12.20
CA GLY A 110 -3.68 -3.87 -13.15
C GLY A 110 -4.74 -4.86 -13.64
N PRO A 111 -4.35 -5.99 -14.24
CA PRO A 111 -5.28 -7.02 -14.72
C PRO A 111 -6.28 -7.46 -13.64
N GLY A 112 -7.57 -7.47 -13.95
CA GLY A 112 -8.65 -7.82 -13.02
C GLY A 112 -8.98 -6.76 -11.96
N ARG A 113 -8.21 -5.68 -11.87
CA ARG A 113 -8.44 -4.54 -10.95
C ARG A 113 -8.15 -3.23 -11.66
N ASN A 114 -8.98 -2.86 -12.62
CA ASN A 114 -8.81 -1.67 -13.45
C ASN A 114 -10.13 -0.96 -13.71
N LEU A 115 -10.06 0.26 -14.19
CA LEU A 115 -11.24 1.08 -14.49
C LEU A 115 -11.88 0.72 -15.82
N ILE A 116 -11.15 0.15 -16.78
CA ILE A 116 -11.72 -0.24 -18.08
C ILE A 116 -12.78 -1.32 -17.88
N ASP A 117 -12.50 -2.34 -17.07
CA ASP A 117 -13.48 -3.39 -16.73
C ASP A 117 -14.72 -2.82 -16.01
N GLN A 118 -14.55 -1.77 -15.20
CA GLN A 118 -15.65 -1.10 -14.53
C GLN A 118 -16.49 -0.28 -15.51
N VAL A 119 -15.86 0.43 -16.47
CA VAL A 119 -16.52 1.18 -17.53
C VAL A 119 -17.30 0.25 -18.44
N LEU A 120 -16.66 -0.82 -18.96
CA LEU A 120 -17.32 -1.80 -19.83
C LEU A 120 -18.49 -2.51 -19.11
N GLY A 121 -18.38 -2.71 -17.80
CA GLY A 121 -19.44 -3.31 -16.97
C GLY A 121 -20.51 -2.30 -16.49
N GLY A 122 -20.48 -1.03 -16.91
CA GLY A 122 -21.45 0.00 -16.51
C GLY A 122 -21.42 0.35 -15.02
N ARG A 123 -20.31 0.06 -14.31
CA ARG A 123 -20.16 0.26 -12.86
C ARG A 123 -19.26 1.45 -12.49
N ALA A 124 -18.64 2.07 -13.49
CA ALA A 124 -17.77 3.22 -13.24
C ALA A 124 -18.60 4.41 -12.73
N ARG A 125 -18.06 5.13 -11.75
CA ARG A 125 -18.67 6.33 -11.18
C ARG A 125 -17.65 7.44 -11.13
N ILE A 126 -18.06 8.66 -11.47
CA ILE A 126 -17.25 9.87 -11.28
C ILE A 126 -17.71 10.53 -9.99
N ILE A 127 -16.87 10.49 -8.97
CA ILE A 127 -17.10 11.19 -7.71
C ILE A 127 -16.20 12.42 -7.69
N GLU A 128 -16.79 13.59 -7.63
CA GLU A 128 -16.09 14.88 -7.62
C GLU A 128 -15.97 15.41 -6.19
N LYS A 129 -14.73 15.63 -5.76
CA LYS A 129 -14.38 16.34 -4.54
C LYS A 129 -13.28 17.34 -4.87
N GLN A 130 -13.49 18.58 -4.50
CA GLN A 130 -12.55 19.67 -4.80
C GLN A 130 -11.13 19.34 -4.28
N ASN A 131 -10.13 19.57 -5.12
CA ASN A 131 -8.72 19.36 -4.84
C ASN A 131 -8.31 17.92 -4.48
N GLN A 132 -9.20 16.93 -4.62
CA GLN A 132 -8.90 15.55 -4.30
C GLN A 132 -8.13 14.87 -5.44
N VAL A 133 -6.97 14.31 -5.12
CA VAL A 133 -6.17 13.47 -6.03
C VAL A 133 -5.88 12.13 -5.39
N PHE A 134 -5.55 11.15 -6.23
CA PHE A 134 -5.17 9.80 -5.82
C PHE A 134 -3.89 9.40 -6.54
N ASN A 135 -2.95 8.88 -5.78
CA ASN A 135 -1.76 8.24 -6.30
C ASN A 135 -2.08 6.78 -6.65
N ARG A 136 -1.45 6.25 -7.69
CA ARG A 136 -1.64 4.88 -8.17
C ARG A 136 -0.30 4.23 -8.42
N ILE A 137 -0.31 2.91 -8.59
CA ILE A 137 0.83 2.10 -9.00
C ILE A 137 0.35 0.85 -9.74
N HIS A 138 0.96 0.55 -10.87
CA HIS A 138 0.68 -0.70 -11.57
C HIS A 138 1.28 -1.90 -10.83
N VAL A 139 0.57 -3.03 -10.83
CA VAL A 139 1.01 -4.24 -10.11
C VAL A 139 2.36 -4.78 -10.60
N ASP A 140 2.64 -4.69 -11.91
CA ASP A 140 3.91 -5.14 -12.49
C ASP A 140 5.07 -4.26 -12.05
N ASP A 141 4.83 -2.95 -11.87
CA ASP A 141 5.85 -2.01 -11.37
C ASP A 141 6.19 -2.31 -9.90
N ILE A 142 5.22 -2.73 -9.09
CA ILE A 142 5.50 -3.22 -7.73
C ILE A 142 6.48 -4.40 -7.79
N GLY A 143 6.23 -5.37 -8.68
CA GLY A 143 7.13 -6.51 -8.88
C GLY A 143 8.53 -6.07 -9.27
N THR A 144 8.64 -5.16 -10.24
CA THR A 144 9.92 -4.61 -10.71
C THR A 144 10.68 -3.88 -9.61
N ILE A 145 9.98 -3.07 -8.80
CA ILE A 145 10.56 -2.33 -7.67
C ILE A 145 11.06 -3.29 -6.59
N LEU A 146 10.28 -4.33 -6.26
CA LEU A 146 10.69 -5.34 -5.29
C LEU A 146 11.94 -6.10 -5.76
N MET A 147 12.01 -6.50 -7.03
CA MET A 147 13.20 -7.12 -7.61
C MET A 147 14.42 -6.21 -7.53
N ALA A 148 14.29 -4.94 -7.91
CA ALA A 148 15.36 -3.97 -7.83
C ALA A 148 15.83 -3.73 -6.38
N SER A 149 14.90 -3.80 -5.43
CA SER A 149 15.19 -3.68 -3.99
C SER A 149 15.93 -4.91 -3.44
N MET A 150 15.62 -6.11 -3.92
CA MET A 150 16.37 -7.34 -3.60
C MET A 150 17.79 -7.29 -4.16
N ASP A 151 17.96 -6.81 -5.39
CA ASP A 151 19.28 -6.69 -6.04
C ASP A 151 20.17 -5.63 -5.36
N ARG A 152 19.58 -4.62 -4.75
CA ARG A 152 20.28 -3.50 -4.10
C ARG A 152 19.65 -3.18 -2.75
N PRO A 153 19.83 -4.04 -1.75
CA PRO A 153 19.28 -3.83 -0.43
C PRO A 153 19.76 -2.50 0.19
N ASN A 154 18.82 -1.77 0.82
CA ASN A 154 19.12 -0.54 1.54
C ASN A 154 18.40 -0.61 2.89
N ASP A 155 19.13 -1.08 3.91
CA ASP A 155 18.56 -1.40 5.20
C ASP A 155 17.89 -0.19 5.88
N GLY A 156 16.69 -0.41 6.40
CA GLY A 156 15.88 0.62 7.05
C GLY A 156 15.22 1.61 6.09
N ALA A 157 15.44 1.49 4.78
CA ALA A 157 14.88 2.44 3.82
C ALA A 157 13.36 2.34 3.70
N ILE A 158 12.76 3.50 3.47
CA ILE A 158 11.32 3.65 3.20
C ILE A 158 11.20 4.19 1.77
N TYR A 159 10.25 3.65 1.00
CA TYR A 159 9.98 4.06 -0.36
C TYR A 159 8.50 4.36 -0.57
N ASN A 160 8.19 5.51 -1.16
CA ASN A 160 6.90 5.81 -1.73
C ASN A 160 6.81 5.16 -3.12
N VAL A 161 5.91 4.21 -3.27
CA VAL A 161 5.75 3.42 -4.49
C VAL A 161 4.50 3.87 -5.20
N ALA A 162 4.66 4.72 -6.21
CA ALA A 162 3.58 5.35 -6.97
C ALA A 162 4.00 5.63 -8.41
N ASP A 163 3.01 5.74 -9.29
CA ASP A 163 3.18 6.31 -10.63
C ASP A 163 3.53 7.80 -10.52
N GLN A 164 4.03 8.38 -11.62
CA GLN A 164 4.51 9.76 -11.65
C GLN A 164 3.42 10.80 -11.46
N GLU A 165 2.14 10.47 -11.68
CA GLU A 165 1.05 11.43 -11.68
C GLU A 165 -0.08 11.06 -10.70
N ALA A 166 -0.27 11.93 -9.70
CA ALA A 166 -1.45 11.91 -8.85
C ALA A 166 -2.57 12.72 -9.52
N CYS A 167 -3.73 12.12 -9.78
CA CYS A 167 -4.84 12.78 -10.46
C CYS A 167 -6.20 12.50 -9.81
N PRO A 168 -7.22 13.34 -10.08
CA PRO A 168 -8.59 13.10 -9.66
C PRO A 168 -9.11 11.76 -10.18
N SER A 169 -9.94 11.07 -9.39
CA SER A 169 -10.51 9.78 -9.82
C SER A 169 -11.41 9.93 -11.06
N GLY A 170 -12.12 11.06 -11.18
CA GLY A 170 -12.96 11.36 -12.32
C GLY A 170 -12.21 11.44 -13.64
N ASP A 171 -10.99 11.97 -13.64
CA ASP A 171 -10.18 12.10 -14.85
C ASP A 171 -9.75 10.73 -15.38
N VAL A 172 -9.40 9.81 -14.49
CA VAL A 172 -9.06 8.44 -14.89
C VAL A 172 -10.30 7.69 -15.42
N VAL A 173 -11.48 7.93 -14.85
CA VAL A 173 -12.73 7.36 -15.39
C VAL A 173 -13.03 7.93 -16.78
N ARG A 174 -12.91 9.24 -16.99
CA ARG A 174 -13.11 9.89 -18.30
C ARG A 174 -12.11 9.34 -19.33
N PHE A 175 -10.85 9.17 -18.93
CA PHE A 175 -9.82 8.58 -19.79
C PHE A 175 -10.16 7.13 -20.18
N ALA A 176 -10.55 6.30 -19.21
CA ALA A 176 -10.97 4.91 -19.46
C ALA A 176 -12.22 4.84 -20.38
N CYS A 177 -13.19 5.74 -20.19
CA CYS A 177 -14.35 5.85 -21.05
C CYS A 177 -13.97 6.20 -22.50
N ASN A 178 -13.07 7.17 -22.67
CA ASN A 178 -12.56 7.54 -24.00
C ASN A 178 -11.86 6.37 -24.70
N LEU A 179 -11.03 5.61 -23.99
CA LEU A 179 -10.38 4.40 -24.53
C LEU A 179 -11.39 3.32 -24.93
N ALA A 180 -12.48 3.17 -24.17
CA ALA A 180 -13.52 2.19 -24.42
C ALA A 180 -14.55 2.64 -25.46
N GLY A 181 -14.52 3.89 -25.93
CA GLY A 181 -15.53 4.46 -26.82
C GLY A 181 -16.92 4.57 -26.17
N ILE A 182 -16.98 4.80 -24.85
CA ILE A 182 -18.21 4.91 -24.05
C ILE A 182 -18.31 6.32 -23.46
N ASP A 183 -19.52 6.90 -23.47
CA ASP A 183 -19.73 8.18 -22.82
C ASP A 183 -19.51 8.09 -21.31
N PRO A 184 -18.80 9.06 -20.70
CA PRO A 184 -18.56 9.04 -19.26
C PRO A 184 -19.86 9.24 -18.47
N PRO A 185 -20.00 8.58 -17.31
CA PRO A 185 -21.18 8.78 -16.45
C PRO A 185 -21.22 10.21 -15.91
N GLN A 186 -22.42 10.66 -15.56
CA GLN A 186 -22.59 11.98 -14.93
C GLN A 186 -21.84 12.05 -13.61
N PRO A 187 -21.10 13.14 -13.35
CA PRO A 187 -20.40 13.32 -12.10
C PRO A 187 -21.37 13.47 -10.92
N ILE A 188 -20.97 12.92 -9.78
CA ILE A 188 -21.69 12.99 -8.51
C ILE A 188 -20.80 13.72 -7.51
N LEU A 189 -21.31 14.78 -6.90
CA LEU A 189 -20.57 15.48 -5.84
C LEU A 189 -20.36 14.55 -4.65
N PHE A 190 -19.18 14.62 -4.04
CA PHE A 190 -18.83 13.78 -2.89
C PHE A 190 -19.82 13.89 -1.74
N GLU A 191 -20.35 15.09 -1.49
CA GLU A 191 -21.27 15.40 -0.39
C GLU A 191 -22.61 14.67 -0.49
N VAL A 192 -23.02 14.29 -1.70
CA VAL A 192 -24.29 13.58 -1.95
C VAL A 192 -24.07 12.14 -2.45
N ALA A 193 -22.82 11.73 -2.63
CA ALA A 193 -22.50 10.41 -3.12
C ALA A 193 -22.74 9.34 -2.06
N GLU A 194 -23.48 8.31 -2.39
CA GLU A 194 -23.60 7.11 -1.55
C GLU A 194 -22.32 6.29 -1.66
N LEU A 195 -21.48 6.38 -0.63
CA LEU A 195 -20.19 5.70 -0.53
C LEU A 195 -20.14 4.83 0.72
N SER A 196 -19.48 3.67 0.60
CA SER A 196 -19.13 2.86 1.77
C SER A 196 -18.19 3.62 2.69
N GLU A 197 -18.15 3.27 3.98
CA GLU A 197 -17.22 3.87 4.94
C GLU A 197 -15.76 3.76 4.51
N MET A 198 -15.39 2.64 3.88
CA MET A 198 -14.06 2.45 3.30
C MET A 198 -13.81 3.45 2.17
N ALA A 199 -14.76 3.64 1.25
CA ALA A 199 -14.62 4.61 0.16
C ALA A 199 -14.52 6.04 0.70
N LYS A 200 -15.36 6.42 1.68
CA LYS A 200 -15.28 7.73 2.35
C LYS A 200 -13.91 7.98 2.97
N SER A 201 -13.31 6.96 3.60
CA SER A 201 -11.97 7.08 4.21
C SER A 201 -10.88 7.39 3.21
N PHE A 202 -11.00 6.97 1.94
CA PHE A 202 -10.05 7.35 0.90
C PHE A 202 -10.19 8.81 0.46
N TYR A 203 -11.39 9.38 0.57
CA TYR A 203 -11.63 10.80 0.27
C TYR A 203 -11.34 11.72 1.46
N SER A 204 -11.11 11.19 2.67
CA SER A 204 -10.77 12.02 3.85
C SER A 204 -9.32 12.50 3.86
N GLU A 205 -8.47 11.94 3.04
CA GLU A 205 -7.05 12.26 2.96
C GLU A 205 -6.66 12.61 1.52
N CYS A 206 -5.91 13.70 1.35
CA CYS A 206 -5.39 14.13 0.05
C CYS A 206 -3.90 14.45 0.16
N LYS A 207 -3.09 13.85 -0.71
CA LYS A 207 -1.63 14.06 -0.81
C LYS A 207 -1.12 13.60 -2.16
N ARG A 208 0.04 14.11 -2.58
CA ARG A 208 0.80 13.65 -3.75
C ARG A 208 2.09 12.99 -3.28
N LEU A 209 2.49 11.91 -3.96
CA LEU A 209 3.75 11.20 -3.73
C LEU A 209 4.74 11.53 -4.82
#